data_4bc2eeef5e8b138ab4a0f371bffcd8bb
#
_entry.id   4bc2eeef5e8b138ab4a0f371bffcd8bb
#
_cell.length_a   1.000
_cell.length_b   1.000
_cell.length_c   1.000
_cell.angle_alpha   90.00
_cell.angle_beta   90.00
_cell.angle_gamma   90.00
#
_symmetry.space_group_name_H-M   'P 1'
#
loop_
_entity.id
_entity.type
_entity.pdbx_description
1 polymer ?
#
loop_
_entity_poly.entity_id
_entity_poly.type
_entity_poly.pdbx_seq_one_letter_code
_entity_poly.pdbx_strand_id
1 'polypeptide(L)'
;MRPLLCQLSRLSRVPDAILRLALPSPLRRLFDYRAPAGVKRTQLQPGMRLRVPFGRREMIGILVEISDHSEVPADKLKPALALLDATPPLPAALFKLCLWTSQYYQHSLGDTLSWALPVLLRQGEPAETRQERYWLASKGASVDDPRLARAPRQRDALKALAQHPHGV
;
A
#
# COMPACT_ATOMS: atom_id res chain seq x y z
N MET A 1 14.75 -43.97 28.36
CA MET A 1 15.49 -43.01 27.49
C MET A 1 14.49 -42.39 26.52
N ARG A 2 14.05 -41.15 26.78
CA ARG A 2 13.19 -40.36 25.89
C ARG A 2 14.08 -39.42 25.08
N PRO A 3 13.89 -39.30 23.76
CA PRO A 3 14.81 -38.51 22.95
C PRO A 3 14.62 -37.00 23.20
N LEU A 4 15.78 -36.37 23.42
CA LEU A 4 16.00 -34.93 23.65
C LEU A 4 15.65 -33.98 22.46
N LEU A 5 15.02 -34.53 21.43
CA LEU A 5 14.75 -33.80 20.16
C LEU A 5 13.45 -32.94 20.17
N CYS A 6 12.69 -32.94 21.27
CA CYS A 6 11.43 -32.18 21.34
C CYS A 6 11.54 -30.81 22.03
N GLN A 7 12.74 -30.37 22.44
CA GLN A 7 12.92 -29.09 23.12
C GLN A 7 13.53 -27.97 22.27
N LEU A 8 13.94 -28.25 21.02
CA LEU A 8 14.58 -27.24 20.15
C LEU A 8 13.62 -26.41 19.32
N SER A 9 12.31 -26.66 19.37
CA SER A 9 11.32 -25.87 18.64
C SER A 9 10.78 -24.65 19.41
N ARG A 10 11.35 -24.33 20.59
CA ARG A 10 10.94 -23.15 21.41
C ARG A 10 11.91 -21.99 21.40
N LEU A 11 13.00 -22.06 20.65
CA LEU A 11 14.02 -21.02 20.60
C LEU A 11 14.04 -20.38 19.20
N SER A 12 13.16 -19.48 18.95
CA SER A 12 13.25 -18.19 18.24
C SER A 12 11.86 -17.68 17.81
N ARG A 13 10.96 -17.45 18.77
CA ARG A 13 9.98 -16.41 18.57
C ARG A 13 10.71 -15.09 18.84
N VAL A 14 11.23 -14.48 17.79
CA VAL A 14 11.36 -13.03 17.75
C VAL A 14 9.99 -12.52 18.18
N PRO A 15 9.86 -11.69 19.23
CA PRO A 15 8.55 -11.20 19.65
C PRO A 15 7.89 -10.60 18.42
N ASP A 16 6.70 -11.11 18.08
CA ASP A 16 5.93 -10.63 16.93
C ASP A 16 5.78 -9.13 17.10
N ALA A 17 6.38 -8.33 16.22
CA ALA A 17 6.33 -6.88 16.29
C ALA A 17 4.88 -6.45 16.37
N ILE A 18 4.55 -5.63 17.36
CA ILE A 18 3.23 -5.07 17.55
C ILE A 18 3.13 -3.81 16.71
N LEU A 19 2.16 -3.79 15.84
CA LEU A 19 1.90 -2.70 14.92
C LEU A 19 0.77 -1.83 15.46
N ARG A 20 1.07 -0.59 15.80
CA ARG A 20 0.08 0.41 16.19
C ARG A 20 -0.42 1.14 14.96
N LEU A 21 -1.65 0.84 14.58
CA LEU A 21 -2.27 1.31 13.35
C LEU A 21 -3.33 2.37 13.62
N ALA A 22 -3.32 3.41 12.79
CA ALA A 22 -4.41 4.36 12.66
C ALA A 22 -5.43 3.82 11.66
N LEU A 23 -6.66 3.57 12.11
CA LEU A 23 -7.77 3.09 11.27
C LEU A 23 -8.76 4.22 11.01
N PRO A 24 -9.35 4.31 9.80
CA PRO A 24 -10.39 5.29 9.48
C PRO A 24 -11.66 4.98 10.29
N SER A 25 -11.70 5.51 11.48
CA SER A 25 -12.78 5.37 12.44
C SER A 25 -12.84 6.62 13.33
N PRO A 26 -14.00 6.97 13.89
CA PRO A 26 -14.15 8.16 14.73
C PRO A 26 -13.40 8.03 16.08
N LEU A 27 -12.73 6.93 16.32
CA LEU A 27 -12.02 6.67 17.57
C LEU A 27 -10.62 7.30 17.54
N ARG A 28 -10.29 8.11 18.54
CA ARG A 28 -9.01 8.81 18.68
C ARG A 28 -7.95 7.95 19.35
N ARG A 29 -7.82 6.69 18.93
CA ARG A 29 -6.81 5.76 19.43
C ARG A 29 -6.16 4.99 18.29
N LEU A 30 -4.99 4.46 18.55
CA LEU A 30 -4.36 3.47 17.70
C LEU A 30 -4.88 2.07 18.04
N PHE A 31 -4.75 1.17 17.09
CA PHE A 31 -5.17 -0.22 17.21
C PHE A 31 -3.96 -1.13 17.04
N ASP A 32 -3.81 -2.04 17.97
CA ASP A 32 -2.69 -2.96 18.01
C ASP A 32 -2.99 -4.23 17.21
N TYR A 33 -2.03 -4.60 16.35
CA TYR A 33 -2.06 -5.84 15.56
C TYR A 33 -0.71 -6.51 15.60
N ARG A 34 -0.69 -7.82 15.39
CA ARG A 34 0.56 -8.55 15.09
C ARG A 34 0.94 -8.32 13.62
N ALA A 35 2.23 -8.40 13.33
CA ALA A 35 2.72 -8.36 11.95
C ALA A 35 2.08 -9.47 11.10
N PRO A 36 1.87 -9.25 9.79
CA PRO A 36 1.40 -10.29 8.89
C PRO A 36 2.42 -11.42 8.81
N ALA A 37 1.95 -12.65 8.53
CA ALA A 37 2.83 -13.79 8.36
C ALA A 37 3.89 -13.53 7.27
N GLY A 38 5.15 -13.86 7.54
CA GLY A 38 6.25 -13.71 6.59
C GLY A 38 6.83 -12.29 6.46
N VAL A 39 6.23 -11.28 7.09
CA VAL A 39 6.75 -9.92 7.08
C VAL A 39 7.71 -9.72 8.25
N LYS A 40 8.96 -9.33 7.95
CA LYS A 40 9.98 -9.05 8.96
C LYS A 40 9.82 -7.62 9.48
N ARG A 41 10.17 -7.39 10.76
CA ARG A 41 10.17 -6.05 11.38
C ARG A 41 10.95 -5.01 10.57
N THR A 42 12.05 -5.43 9.93
CA THR A 42 12.92 -4.57 9.11
C THR A 42 12.26 -4.06 7.83
N GLN A 43 11.17 -4.68 7.40
CA GLN A 43 10.40 -4.28 6.22
C GLN A 43 9.29 -3.29 6.55
N LEU A 44 9.03 -3.06 7.84
CA LEU A 44 7.94 -2.22 8.32
C LEU A 44 8.44 -0.81 8.61
N GLN A 45 7.71 0.18 8.12
CA GLN A 45 8.01 1.59 8.35
C GLN A 45 6.72 2.38 8.63
N PRO A 46 6.74 3.37 9.54
CA PRO A 46 5.62 4.27 9.73
C PRO A 46 5.18 4.92 8.41
N GLY A 47 3.87 5.03 8.21
CA GLY A 47 3.26 5.52 6.97
C GLY A 47 2.86 4.42 5.98
N MET A 48 3.32 3.18 6.14
CA MET A 48 2.87 2.04 5.32
C MET A 48 1.44 1.65 5.63
N ARG A 49 0.73 1.19 4.60
CA ARG A 49 -0.64 0.69 4.70
C ARG A 49 -0.65 -0.81 4.94
N LEU A 50 -1.52 -1.23 5.84
CA LEU A 50 -1.79 -2.64 6.08
C LEU A 50 -3.30 -2.91 5.99
N ARG A 51 -3.64 -4.08 5.45
CA ARG A 51 -4.99 -4.61 5.51
C ARG A 51 -5.17 -5.35 6.83
N VAL A 52 -6.21 -5.01 7.57
CA VAL A 52 -6.46 -5.57 8.90
C VAL A 52 -7.93 -5.97 9.08
N PRO A 53 -8.21 -7.00 9.90
CA PRO A 53 -9.56 -7.36 10.28
C PRO A 53 -10.08 -6.39 11.34
N PHE A 54 -11.22 -5.75 11.11
CA PHE A 54 -11.87 -4.86 12.06
C PHE A 54 -13.36 -5.21 12.20
N GLY A 55 -13.73 -5.82 13.31
CA GLY A 55 -15.06 -6.39 13.49
C GLY A 55 -15.33 -7.51 12.48
N ARG A 56 -16.34 -7.30 11.64
CA ARG A 56 -16.72 -8.21 10.53
C ARG A 56 -16.22 -7.76 9.17
N ARG A 57 -15.44 -6.69 9.12
CA ARG A 57 -14.94 -6.06 7.88
C ARG A 57 -13.42 -6.09 7.86
N GLU A 58 -12.88 -5.86 6.70
CA GLU A 58 -11.47 -5.51 6.52
C GLU A 58 -11.35 -4.00 6.36
N MET A 59 -10.28 -3.43 6.90
CA MET A 59 -9.97 -2.01 6.78
C MET A 59 -8.52 -1.81 6.38
N ILE A 60 -8.24 -0.69 5.75
CA ILE A 60 -6.87 -0.26 5.47
C ILE A 60 -6.44 0.66 6.62
N GLY A 61 -5.46 0.18 7.39
CA GLY A 61 -4.82 0.95 8.45
C GLY A 61 -3.46 1.48 8.01
N ILE A 62 -3.04 2.57 8.62
CA ILE A 62 -1.72 3.16 8.38
C ILE A 62 -0.87 2.94 9.62
N LEU A 63 0.32 2.36 9.41
CA LEU A 63 1.29 2.11 10.47
C LEU A 63 1.80 3.43 11.04
N VAL A 64 1.65 3.62 12.34
CA VAL A 64 2.13 4.81 13.04
C VAL A 64 3.36 4.49 13.85
N GLU A 65 3.36 3.36 14.54
CA GLU A 65 4.43 2.96 15.45
C GLU A 65 4.60 1.44 15.47
N ILE A 66 5.83 0.99 15.68
CA ILE A 66 6.18 -0.41 15.90
C ILE A 66 6.62 -0.55 17.35
N SER A 67 5.89 -1.33 18.14
CA SER A 67 6.11 -1.52 19.57
C SER A 67 6.47 -2.97 19.88
N ASP A 68 7.09 -3.18 21.03
CA ASP A 68 7.34 -4.50 21.59
C ASP A 68 6.28 -4.87 22.64
N HIS A 69 5.41 -3.91 23.00
CA HIS A 69 4.38 -4.07 24.03
C HIS A 69 3.02 -3.63 23.52
N SER A 70 1.96 -4.34 23.96
CA SER A 70 0.58 -3.99 23.73
C SER A 70 -0.20 -4.08 25.04
N GLU A 71 -1.15 -3.18 25.23
CA GLU A 71 -2.15 -3.26 26.31
C GLU A 71 -3.23 -4.31 26.00
N VAL A 72 -3.31 -4.76 24.76
CA VAL A 72 -4.26 -5.81 24.34
C VAL A 72 -3.69 -7.17 24.72
N PRO A 73 -4.46 -8.03 25.44
CA PRO A 73 -4.04 -9.38 25.74
C PRO A 73 -3.64 -10.17 24.50
N ALA A 74 -2.59 -10.98 24.59
CA ALA A 74 -1.99 -11.68 23.46
C ALA A 74 -2.97 -12.61 22.71
N ASP A 75 -3.96 -13.18 23.41
CA ASP A 75 -5.03 -14.01 22.86
C ASP A 75 -6.05 -13.21 22.04
N LYS A 76 -6.19 -11.92 22.30
CA LYS A 76 -7.10 -10.99 21.60
C LYS A 76 -6.41 -10.21 20.50
N LEU A 77 -5.08 -10.22 20.44
CA LEU A 77 -4.29 -9.50 19.47
C LEU A 77 -4.34 -10.20 18.10
N LYS A 78 -5.06 -9.62 17.16
CA LYS A 78 -5.24 -10.19 15.81
C LYS A 78 -4.01 -9.91 14.93
N PRO A 79 -3.66 -10.81 14.00
CA PRO A 79 -2.67 -10.52 12.98
C PRO A 79 -3.25 -9.56 11.92
N ALA A 80 -2.42 -8.68 11.38
CA ALA A 80 -2.72 -7.99 10.14
C ALA A 80 -2.76 -9.01 8.99
N LEU A 81 -3.59 -8.76 7.97
CA LEU A 81 -3.81 -9.70 6.87
C LEU A 81 -2.72 -9.58 5.81
N ALA A 82 -2.33 -8.35 5.47
CA ALA A 82 -1.32 -8.08 4.46
C ALA A 82 -0.64 -6.73 4.68
N LEU A 83 0.64 -6.64 4.30
CA LEU A 83 1.35 -5.40 4.06
C LEU A 83 1.12 -5.01 2.59
N LEU A 84 0.66 -3.79 2.34
CA LEU A 84 0.27 -3.34 1.00
C LEU A 84 1.38 -2.59 0.26
N ASP A 85 2.32 -2.04 0.99
CA ASP A 85 3.34 -1.13 0.44
C ASP A 85 4.74 -1.68 0.66
N ALA A 86 5.62 -1.49 -0.32
CA ALA A 86 7.06 -1.69 -0.16
C ALA A 86 7.74 -0.46 0.47
N THR A 87 7.16 0.74 0.26
CA THR A 87 7.59 2.01 0.85
C THR A 87 6.36 2.84 1.23
N PRO A 88 6.44 3.72 2.24
CA PRO A 88 5.31 4.56 2.63
C PRO A 88 4.79 5.41 1.47
N PRO A 89 3.49 5.36 1.14
CA PRO A 89 2.92 6.13 0.02
C PRO A 89 2.80 7.63 0.33
N LEU A 90 2.79 8.02 1.60
CA LEU A 90 2.81 9.43 2.01
C LEU A 90 4.24 9.91 2.23
N PRO A 91 4.63 11.08 1.66
CA PRO A 91 5.89 11.71 2.01
C PRO A 91 6.00 11.95 3.52
N ALA A 92 7.20 11.79 4.09
CA ALA A 92 7.43 11.91 5.53
C ALA A 92 6.97 13.26 6.11
N ALA A 93 7.11 14.35 5.35
CA ALA A 93 6.63 15.67 5.76
C ALA A 93 5.10 15.72 5.88
N LEU A 94 4.39 15.15 4.91
CA LEU A 94 2.93 15.08 4.94
C LEU A 94 2.43 14.17 6.05
N PHE A 95 3.08 13.04 6.28
CA PHE A 95 2.76 12.16 7.39
C PHE A 95 2.88 12.88 8.74
N LYS A 96 3.99 13.59 8.97
CA LYS A 96 4.18 14.43 10.18
C LYS A 96 3.12 15.52 10.30
N LEU A 97 2.76 16.17 9.20
CA LEU A 97 1.70 17.18 9.18
C LEU A 97 0.35 16.57 9.61
N CYS A 98 0.02 15.38 9.12
CA CYS A 98 -1.21 14.68 9.53
C CYS A 98 -1.22 14.35 11.02
N LEU A 99 -0.10 13.90 11.59
CA LEU A 99 0.04 13.65 13.03
C LEU A 99 -0.23 14.94 13.82
N TRP A 100 0.41 16.04 13.44
CA TRP A 100 0.21 17.34 14.08
C TRP A 100 -1.24 17.83 13.93
N THR A 101 -1.82 17.74 12.72
CA THR A 101 -3.20 18.15 12.45
C THR A 101 -4.20 17.40 13.31
N SER A 102 -4.07 16.07 13.40
CA SER A 102 -4.91 15.23 14.25
C SER A 102 -4.84 15.68 15.73
N GLN A 103 -3.65 15.96 16.21
CA GLN A 103 -3.44 16.39 17.60
C GLN A 103 -3.98 17.82 17.83
N TYR A 104 -3.69 18.76 16.95
CA TYR A 104 -4.10 20.15 17.09
C TYR A 104 -5.61 20.33 17.04
N TYR A 105 -6.27 19.73 16.04
CA TYR A 105 -7.72 19.81 15.87
C TYR A 105 -8.49 18.75 16.64
N GLN A 106 -7.80 17.93 17.46
CA GLN A 106 -8.43 16.87 18.25
C GLN A 106 -9.25 15.90 17.39
N HIS A 107 -8.83 15.67 16.15
CA HIS A 107 -9.52 14.80 15.19
C HIS A 107 -8.93 13.37 15.19
N SER A 108 -9.69 12.38 14.72
CA SER A 108 -9.22 11.01 14.55
C SER A 108 -8.00 10.95 13.64
N LEU A 109 -6.90 10.35 14.10
CA LEU A 109 -5.69 10.20 13.29
C LEU A 109 -5.93 9.30 12.08
N GLY A 110 -6.75 8.26 12.24
CA GLY A 110 -7.08 7.35 11.14
C GLY A 110 -7.81 8.05 10.01
N ASP A 111 -8.78 8.90 10.31
CA ASP A 111 -9.48 9.69 9.29
C ASP A 111 -8.56 10.72 8.66
N THR A 112 -7.76 11.43 9.48
CA THR A 112 -6.80 12.45 8.98
C THR A 112 -5.83 11.84 7.98
N LEU A 113 -5.20 10.72 8.31
CA LEU A 113 -4.27 10.02 7.43
C LEU A 113 -4.97 9.41 6.20
N SER A 114 -6.17 8.86 6.39
CA SER A 114 -6.95 8.31 5.30
C SER A 114 -7.31 9.38 4.27
N TRP A 115 -7.71 10.57 4.70
CA TRP A 115 -8.05 11.66 3.79
C TRP A 115 -6.84 12.27 3.06
N ALA A 116 -5.65 12.16 3.63
CA ALA A 116 -4.42 12.54 2.95
C ALA A 116 -4.04 11.60 1.78
N LEU A 117 -4.64 10.40 1.73
CA LEU A 117 -4.42 9.43 0.65
C LEU A 117 -5.43 9.61 -0.49
N PRO A 118 -5.03 9.39 -1.76
CA PRO A 118 -5.94 9.20 -2.88
C PRO A 118 -6.95 8.08 -2.63
N VAL A 119 -8.15 8.18 -3.26
CA VAL A 119 -9.26 7.24 -3.04
C VAL A 119 -8.85 5.79 -3.28
N LEU A 120 -8.14 5.50 -4.37
CA LEU A 120 -7.70 4.14 -4.71
C LEU A 120 -6.77 3.56 -3.64
N LEU A 121 -5.86 4.38 -3.10
CA LEU A 121 -4.98 3.94 -2.03
C LEU A 121 -5.74 3.65 -0.73
N ARG A 122 -6.79 4.41 -0.42
CA ARG A 122 -7.69 4.14 0.71
C ARG A 122 -8.44 2.80 0.57
N GLN A 123 -8.68 2.36 -0.66
CA GLN A 123 -9.33 1.09 -0.98
C GLN A 123 -8.36 -0.09 -0.97
N GLY A 124 -7.07 0.17 -0.82
CA GLY A 124 -6.03 -0.86 -0.76
C GLY A 124 -5.44 -1.22 -2.11
N GLU A 125 -5.68 -0.39 -3.14
CA GLU A 125 -5.00 -0.56 -4.43
C GLU A 125 -3.50 -0.30 -4.31
N PRO A 126 -2.67 -0.92 -5.16
CA PRO A 126 -1.22 -0.71 -5.16
C PRO A 126 -0.84 0.77 -5.34
N ALA A 127 0.23 1.20 -4.66
CA ALA A 127 0.81 2.54 -4.82
C ALA A 127 1.71 2.58 -6.07
N GLU A 128 1.13 2.35 -7.23
CA GLU A 128 1.84 2.38 -8.52
C GLU A 128 1.55 3.70 -9.24
N THR A 129 2.57 4.22 -9.92
CA THR A 129 2.38 5.34 -10.83
C THR A 129 1.54 4.87 -12.01
N ARG A 130 0.40 5.50 -12.23
CA ARG A 130 -0.42 5.22 -13.41
C ARG A 130 0.43 5.50 -14.64
N GLN A 131 0.77 4.45 -15.39
CA GLN A 131 1.44 4.58 -16.67
C GLN A 131 0.38 4.94 -17.72
N GLU A 132 0.52 6.10 -18.30
CA GLU A 132 -0.23 6.45 -19.51
C GLU A 132 0.48 5.78 -20.70
N ARG A 133 -0.29 5.01 -21.46
CA ARG A 133 0.23 4.40 -22.69
C ARG A 133 0.00 5.35 -23.83
N TYR A 134 1.09 5.78 -24.44
CA TYR A 134 1.05 6.59 -25.65
C TYR A 134 1.37 5.70 -26.85
N TRP A 135 0.63 5.93 -27.91
CA TRP A 135 0.90 5.30 -29.20
C TRP A 135 1.73 6.27 -30.03
N LEU A 136 2.88 5.81 -30.50
CA LEU A 136 3.77 6.56 -31.36
C LEU A 136 3.97 5.81 -32.70
N ALA A 137 4.06 6.55 -33.80
CA ALA A 137 4.47 5.97 -35.03
C ALA A 137 5.92 5.46 -34.91
N SER A 138 6.21 4.26 -35.40
CA SER A 138 7.57 3.74 -35.40
C SER A 138 8.46 4.56 -36.35
N LYS A 139 9.76 4.64 -36.05
CA LYS A 139 10.73 5.31 -36.93
C LYS A 139 10.68 4.69 -38.33
N GLY A 140 10.45 5.52 -39.34
CA GLY A 140 10.35 5.08 -40.76
C GLY A 140 8.97 4.58 -41.17
N ALA A 141 7.94 4.65 -40.29
CA ALA A 141 6.58 4.36 -40.69
C ALA A 141 6.09 5.41 -41.68
N SER A 142 5.62 4.97 -42.87
CA SER A 142 5.05 5.83 -43.91
C SER A 142 3.58 5.47 -44.14
N VAL A 143 2.77 6.47 -44.35
CA VAL A 143 1.36 6.31 -44.75
C VAL A 143 1.22 5.66 -46.12
N ASP A 144 2.25 5.82 -46.96
CA ASP A 144 2.31 5.29 -48.33
C ASP A 144 2.93 3.89 -48.43
N ASP A 145 3.17 3.22 -47.29
CA ASP A 145 3.70 1.86 -47.29
C ASP A 145 2.76 0.92 -48.06
N PRO A 146 3.27 0.21 -49.10
CA PRO A 146 2.46 -0.72 -49.89
C PRO A 146 1.71 -1.78 -49.07
N ARG A 147 2.26 -2.15 -47.90
CA ARG A 147 1.63 -3.08 -46.94
C ARG A 147 0.33 -2.56 -46.36
N LEU A 148 0.15 -1.25 -46.33
CA LEU A 148 -1.07 -0.60 -45.86
C LEU A 148 -2.13 -0.40 -46.94
N ALA A 149 -1.87 -0.79 -48.17
CA ALA A 149 -2.80 -0.63 -49.30
C ALA A 149 -4.16 -1.32 -49.03
N ARG A 150 -4.12 -2.48 -48.35
CA ARG A 150 -5.32 -3.28 -47.99
C ARG A 150 -5.82 -3.07 -46.57
N ALA A 151 -5.26 -2.10 -45.83
CA ALA A 151 -5.56 -1.86 -44.41
C ALA A 151 -5.91 -0.37 -44.15
N PRO A 152 -7.06 0.13 -44.63
CA PRO A 152 -7.41 1.55 -44.55
C PRO A 152 -7.43 2.08 -43.11
N ARG A 153 -7.95 1.31 -42.14
CA ARG A 153 -7.97 1.69 -40.70
C ARG A 153 -6.57 1.88 -40.12
N GLN A 154 -5.60 1.05 -40.51
CA GLN A 154 -4.21 1.20 -40.05
C GLN A 154 -3.54 2.42 -40.67
N ARG A 155 -3.86 2.74 -41.94
CA ARG A 155 -3.40 3.96 -42.62
C ARG A 155 -3.95 5.21 -41.89
N ASP A 156 -5.24 5.21 -41.53
CA ASP A 156 -5.85 6.34 -40.85
C ASP A 156 -5.30 6.52 -39.40
N ALA A 157 -5.06 5.41 -38.73
CA ALA A 157 -4.36 5.43 -37.42
C ALA A 157 -2.95 6.02 -37.53
N LEU A 158 -2.18 5.61 -38.58
CA LEU A 158 -0.84 6.14 -38.81
C LEU A 158 -0.85 7.64 -39.14
N LYS A 159 -1.85 8.11 -39.92
CA LYS A 159 -2.06 9.54 -40.17
C LYS A 159 -2.31 10.31 -38.88
N ALA A 160 -3.19 9.79 -38.03
CA ALA A 160 -3.47 10.42 -36.71
C ALA A 160 -2.20 10.46 -35.87
N LEU A 161 -1.43 9.37 -35.78
CA LEU A 161 -0.18 9.34 -35.01
C LEU A 161 0.88 10.31 -35.54
N ALA A 162 0.94 10.49 -36.87
CA ALA A 162 1.86 11.45 -37.48
C ALA A 162 1.56 12.91 -37.14
N GLN A 163 0.30 13.22 -36.83
CA GLN A 163 -0.13 14.56 -36.39
C GLN A 163 0.20 14.81 -34.90
N HIS A 164 0.51 13.76 -34.13
CA HIS A 164 0.79 13.83 -32.71
C HIS A 164 2.18 13.26 -32.37
N PRO A 165 3.27 14.02 -32.59
CA PRO A 165 4.65 13.53 -32.44
C PRO A 165 5.02 13.13 -31.01
N HIS A 166 4.24 13.55 -30.02
CA HIS A 166 4.41 13.21 -28.61
C HIS A 166 3.49 12.07 -28.13
N GLY A 167 2.72 11.47 -29.05
CA GLY A 167 1.81 10.35 -28.77
C GLY A 167 0.34 10.76 -28.60
N VAL A 168 -0.52 9.78 -28.75
CA VAL A 168 -1.97 9.87 -28.58
C VAL A 168 -2.40 8.86 -27.53
#